data_9419827771d95e7deee12d6db297ac43
#
_entry.id   9419827771d95e7deee12d6db297ac43
#
_cell.length_a   1.000
_cell.length_b   1.000
_cell.length_c   1.000
_cell.angle_alpha   90.00
_cell.angle_beta   90.00
_cell.angle_gamma   90.00
#
_symmetry.space_group_name_H-M   'P 1'
#
loop_
_entity.id
_entity.type
_entity.pdbx_description
1 polymer ?
#
loop_
_entity_poly.entity_id
_entity_poly.type
_entity_poly.pdbx_seq_one_letter_code
_entity_poly.pdbx_strand_id
1 'polypeptide(L)'
;MNALATDRWIEKRDPEELYAYIDVFACPISVADLTAEVHATMIRSRIKPLTEWNPGEIALYIALDCAAEDESHWVFELNVMLAKLRKERGDDVIISFRHEDQFGAFGKGGRELIQQNVDKAVEGAFMKYLEANFDLAPGEPKP
;
A
#
# COMPACT_ATOMS: atom_id res chain seq x y z
N MET A 1 -5.49 -16.04 -20.44
CA MET A 1 -4.65 -15.74 -19.26
C MET A 1 -4.27 -14.28 -19.17
N ASN A 2 -5.26 -13.47 -19.24
CA ASN A 2 -5.06 -12.03 -19.34
C ASN A 2 -4.61 -11.37 -18.04
N ALA A 3 -4.79 -12.05 -16.90
CA ALA A 3 -4.31 -11.57 -15.62
C ALA A 3 -2.79 -11.42 -15.60
N LEU A 4 -2.07 -12.25 -16.33
CA LEU A 4 -0.60 -12.20 -16.39
C LEU A 4 -0.09 -10.93 -17.06
N ALA A 5 -0.81 -10.40 -18.05
CA ALA A 5 -0.41 -9.17 -18.73
C ALA A 5 -0.48 -7.97 -17.78
N THR A 6 -1.48 -7.93 -16.90
CA THR A 6 -1.61 -6.87 -15.88
C THR A 6 -0.52 -7.00 -14.81
N ASP A 7 -0.21 -8.23 -14.42
CA ASP A 7 0.76 -8.48 -13.35
C ASP A 7 2.19 -8.10 -13.76
N ARG A 8 2.50 -8.10 -15.05
CA ARG A 8 3.80 -7.64 -15.55
C ARG A 8 4.10 -6.20 -15.17
N TRP A 9 3.09 -5.36 -15.05
CA TRP A 9 3.27 -3.95 -14.72
C TRP A 9 3.71 -3.72 -13.29
N ILE A 10 3.53 -4.72 -12.43
CA ILE A 10 3.95 -4.63 -11.02
C ILE A 10 5.19 -5.47 -10.71
N GLU A 11 5.85 -6.01 -11.74
CA GLU A 11 7.13 -6.67 -11.59
C GLU A 11 8.23 -5.66 -11.31
N LYS A 12 9.19 -6.06 -10.50
CA LYS A 12 10.28 -5.21 -10.07
C LYS A 12 11.61 -5.92 -10.30
N ARG A 13 12.65 -5.16 -10.67
CA ARG A 13 13.99 -5.69 -10.91
C ARG A 13 14.57 -6.35 -9.65
N ASP A 14 14.44 -5.69 -8.51
CA ASP A 14 14.87 -6.19 -7.21
C ASP A 14 13.63 -6.38 -6.34
N PRO A 15 12.89 -7.51 -6.50
CA PRO A 15 11.59 -7.66 -5.87
C PRO A 15 11.65 -7.83 -4.35
N GLU A 16 12.81 -8.10 -3.78
CA GLU A 16 12.99 -8.21 -2.32
C GLU A 16 13.03 -6.86 -1.62
N GLU A 17 13.04 -5.77 -2.39
CA GLU A 17 13.06 -4.39 -1.88
C GLU A 17 11.89 -3.62 -2.44
N LEU A 18 11.23 -2.83 -1.59
CA LEU A 18 10.06 -2.06 -2.01
C LEU A 18 9.96 -0.78 -1.20
N TYR A 19 9.68 0.31 -1.88
CA TYR A 19 9.37 1.56 -1.21
C TYR A 19 7.88 1.62 -0.86
N ALA A 20 7.57 2.09 0.34
CA ALA A 20 6.20 2.38 0.76
C ALA A 20 6.05 3.89 0.93
N TYR A 21 5.22 4.49 0.11
CA TYR A 21 4.84 5.90 0.23
C TYR A 21 3.55 5.98 1.03
N ILE A 22 3.56 6.77 2.11
CA ILE A 22 2.42 6.85 3.02
C ILE A 22 2.02 8.31 3.18
N ASP A 23 0.77 8.59 2.90
CA ASP A 23 0.16 9.89 3.03
C ASP A 23 -1.03 9.79 3.97
N VAL A 24 -1.04 10.60 5.02
CA VAL A 24 -2.11 10.63 6.02
C VAL A 24 -2.61 12.05 6.16
N PHE A 25 -3.89 12.23 5.95
CA PHE A 25 -4.54 13.54 6.08
C PHE A 25 -5.60 13.53 7.17
N ALA A 26 -5.39 14.33 8.20
CA ALA A 26 -6.36 14.63 9.26
C ALA A 26 -6.84 13.40 10.05
N CYS A 27 -6.01 12.40 10.21
CA CYS A 27 -6.35 11.17 10.92
C CYS A 27 -5.78 11.14 12.35
N PRO A 28 -6.38 10.35 13.25
CA PRO A 28 -5.86 10.17 14.61
C PRO A 28 -4.67 9.23 14.71
N ILE A 29 -4.01 8.97 13.60
CA ILE A 29 -2.77 8.19 13.53
C ILE A 29 -1.74 9.01 12.77
N SER A 30 -0.49 9.00 13.23
CA SER A 30 0.59 9.73 12.56
C SER A 30 1.16 8.98 11.37
N VAL A 31 1.77 9.71 10.42
CA VAL A 31 2.51 9.10 9.32
C VAL A 31 3.61 8.16 9.86
N ALA A 32 4.32 8.57 10.91
CA ALA A 32 5.39 7.76 11.48
C ALA A 32 4.87 6.42 12.03
N ASP A 33 3.76 6.44 12.75
CA ASP A 33 3.16 5.22 13.30
C ASP A 33 2.65 4.30 12.20
N LEU A 34 1.99 4.85 11.20
CA LEU A 34 1.47 4.07 10.08
C LEU A 34 2.63 3.49 9.24
N THR A 35 3.68 4.26 9.03
CA THR A 35 4.88 3.80 8.34
C THR A 35 5.52 2.60 9.06
N ALA A 36 5.63 2.69 10.39
CA ALA A 36 6.18 1.61 11.20
C ALA A 36 5.35 0.32 11.05
N GLU A 37 4.03 0.44 11.05
CA GLU A 37 3.09 -0.67 10.86
C GLU A 37 3.28 -1.34 9.50
N VAL A 38 3.35 -0.53 8.45
CA VAL A 38 3.53 -1.02 7.08
C VAL A 38 4.90 -1.66 6.91
N HIS A 39 5.96 -1.05 7.42
CA HIS A 39 7.29 -1.62 7.37
C HIS A 39 7.37 -2.96 8.12
N ALA A 40 6.68 -3.09 9.25
CA ALA A 40 6.63 -4.36 9.97
C ALA A 40 5.98 -5.46 9.12
N THR A 41 4.91 -5.14 8.41
CA THR A 41 4.26 -6.08 7.47
C THR A 41 5.20 -6.48 6.34
N MET A 42 5.92 -5.52 5.76
CA MET A 42 6.91 -5.77 4.71
C MET A 42 8.01 -6.72 5.21
N ILE A 43 8.57 -6.45 6.38
CA ILE A 43 9.65 -7.24 6.96
C ILE A 43 9.18 -8.67 7.25
N ARG A 44 7.97 -8.85 7.77
CA ARG A 44 7.39 -10.19 7.96
C ARG A 44 7.27 -10.96 6.64
N SER A 45 7.09 -10.26 5.54
CA SER A 45 7.04 -10.85 4.21
C SER A 45 8.41 -10.94 3.54
N ARG A 46 9.48 -10.65 4.26
CA ARG A 46 10.87 -10.65 3.79
C ARG A 46 11.13 -9.65 2.66
N ILE A 47 10.43 -8.54 2.72
CA ILE A 47 10.62 -7.41 1.80
C ILE A 47 11.31 -6.30 2.59
N LYS A 48 12.42 -5.82 2.07
CA LYS A 48 13.18 -4.73 2.69
C LYS A 48 12.54 -3.39 2.34
N PRO A 49 12.11 -2.59 3.31
CA PRO A 49 11.63 -1.25 3.04
C PRO A 49 12.76 -0.36 2.51
N LEU A 50 12.53 0.27 1.37
CA LEU A 50 13.45 1.27 0.82
C LEU A 50 13.18 2.64 1.43
N THR A 51 14.19 3.51 1.40
CA THR A 51 14.08 4.88 1.92
C THR A 51 13.69 5.88 0.84
N GLU A 52 13.78 5.48 -0.43
CA GLU A 52 13.48 6.36 -1.56
C GLU A 52 12.66 5.63 -2.62
N TRP A 53 11.77 6.37 -3.26
CA TRP A 53 10.99 5.88 -4.39
C TRP A 53 11.75 6.21 -5.69
N ASN A 54 12.34 5.21 -6.29
CA ASN A 54 13.07 5.40 -7.53
C ASN A 54 12.11 5.52 -8.72
N PRO A 55 12.28 6.53 -9.59
CA PRO A 55 11.42 6.70 -10.76
C PRO A 55 11.41 5.45 -11.64
N GLY A 56 10.24 5.07 -12.13
CA GLY A 56 10.05 3.89 -12.97
C GLY A 56 9.91 2.59 -12.22
N GLU A 57 10.12 2.57 -10.92
CA GLU A 57 9.94 1.37 -10.10
C GLU A 57 8.60 1.35 -9.39
N ILE A 58 8.06 0.15 -9.18
CA ILE A 58 6.85 -0.07 -8.42
C ILE A 58 7.11 0.26 -6.94
N ALA A 59 6.15 0.91 -6.33
CA ALA A 59 6.09 1.16 -4.89
C ALA A 59 4.69 0.85 -4.36
N LEU A 60 4.60 0.65 -3.07
CA LEU A 60 3.34 0.56 -2.36
C LEU A 60 2.93 1.99 -1.98
N TYR A 61 1.80 2.45 -2.49
CA TYR A 61 1.28 3.79 -2.21
C TYR A 61 0.05 3.66 -1.32
N ILE A 62 0.09 4.32 -0.18
CA ILE A 62 -0.98 4.29 0.82
C ILE A 62 -1.42 5.71 1.09
N ALA A 63 -2.70 5.99 0.87
CA ALA A 63 -3.31 7.27 1.19
C ALA A 63 -4.48 7.06 2.14
N LEU A 64 -4.43 7.70 3.28
CA LEU A 64 -5.46 7.64 4.31
C LEU A 64 -5.97 9.04 4.60
N ASP A 65 -7.24 9.28 4.29
CA ASP A 65 -7.92 10.53 4.55
C ASP A 65 -8.99 10.32 5.62
N CYS A 66 -9.02 11.20 6.59
CA CYS A 66 -10.05 11.17 7.63
C CYS A 66 -10.77 12.51 7.71
N ALA A 67 -12.03 12.45 8.13
CA ALA A 67 -12.81 13.64 8.42
C ALA A 67 -13.60 13.43 9.71
N ALA A 68 -13.56 14.41 10.60
CA ALA A 68 -14.35 14.39 11.82
C ALA A 68 -15.78 14.83 11.49
N GLU A 69 -16.76 14.04 11.87
CA GLU A 69 -18.17 14.46 11.84
C GLU A 69 -18.49 15.31 13.08
N ASP A 70 -17.95 14.91 14.21
CA ASP A 70 -18.02 15.62 15.49
C ASP A 70 -16.81 15.23 16.36
N GLU A 71 -16.79 15.57 17.63
CA GLU A 71 -15.67 15.30 18.53
C GLU A 71 -15.38 13.81 18.76
N SER A 72 -16.34 12.92 18.44
CA SER A 72 -16.25 11.51 18.75
C SER A 72 -16.51 10.60 17.54
N HIS A 73 -16.85 11.17 16.39
CA HIS A 73 -17.18 10.39 15.19
C HIS A 73 -16.35 10.85 14.00
N TRP A 74 -15.76 9.88 13.33
CA TRP A 74 -14.87 10.07 12.18
C TRP A 74 -15.31 9.19 11.04
N VAL A 75 -15.05 9.66 9.82
CA VAL A 75 -15.09 8.81 8.62
C VAL A 75 -13.70 8.75 8.04
N PHE A 76 -13.38 7.65 7.35
CA PHE A 76 -12.11 7.52 6.68
C PHE A 76 -12.24 6.89 5.30
N GLU A 77 -11.32 7.25 4.44
CA GLU A 77 -11.11 6.63 3.14
C GLU A 77 -9.65 6.18 3.08
N LEU A 78 -9.45 4.92 2.76
CA LEU A 78 -8.13 4.32 2.61
C LEU A 78 -7.96 3.82 1.19
N ASN A 79 -6.90 4.26 0.53
CA ASN A 79 -6.51 3.77 -0.78
C ASN A 79 -5.13 3.14 -0.68
N VAL A 80 -5.00 1.90 -1.12
CA VAL A 80 -3.74 1.18 -1.20
C VAL A 80 -3.51 0.78 -2.65
N MET A 81 -2.39 1.19 -3.21
CA MET A 81 -2.07 1.01 -4.62
C MET A 81 -0.68 0.44 -4.80
N LEU A 82 -0.49 -0.34 -5.85
CA LEU A 82 0.85 -0.56 -6.41
C LEU A 82 0.98 0.42 -7.56
N ALA A 83 1.99 1.27 -7.51
CA ALA A 83 2.10 2.41 -8.40
C ALA A 83 3.54 2.67 -8.85
N LYS A 84 3.69 3.32 -9.99
CA LYS A 84 4.98 3.82 -10.48
C LYS A 84 5.02 5.32 -10.40
N LEU A 85 6.19 5.86 -10.05
CA LEU A 85 6.50 7.27 -10.17
C LEU A 85 7.11 7.49 -11.56
N ARG A 86 6.54 8.42 -12.32
CA ARG A 86 7.04 8.78 -13.65
C ARG A 86 7.23 10.29 -13.73
N LYS A 87 8.29 10.69 -14.41
CA LYS A 87 8.49 12.09 -14.76
C LYS A 87 7.87 12.36 -16.13
N GLU A 88 6.91 13.28 -16.19
CA GLU A 88 6.28 13.72 -17.43
C GLU A 88 6.39 15.24 -17.54
N ARG A 89 7.12 15.72 -18.53
CA ARG A 89 7.30 17.16 -18.76
C ARG A 89 7.79 17.93 -17.52
N GLY A 90 8.63 17.28 -16.71
CA GLY A 90 9.14 17.85 -15.48
C GLY A 90 8.27 17.65 -14.26
N ASP A 91 7.06 17.14 -14.42
CA ASP A 91 6.14 16.87 -13.32
C ASP A 91 6.18 15.40 -12.89
N ASP A 92 5.95 15.15 -11.62
CA ASP A 92 5.81 13.79 -11.10
C ASP A 92 4.39 13.30 -11.34
N VAL A 93 4.28 12.13 -11.96
CA VAL A 93 3.01 11.47 -12.23
C VAL A 93 3.00 10.10 -11.59
N ILE A 94 1.94 9.77 -10.88
CA ILE A 94 1.77 8.47 -10.24
C ILE A 94 0.80 7.65 -11.08
N ILE A 95 1.25 6.46 -11.50
CA ILE A 95 0.46 5.53 -12.30
C ILE A 95 0.15 4.31 -11.44
N SER A 96 -1.13 4.12 -11.12
CA SER A 96 -1.59 3.00 -10.31
C SER A 96 -1.94 1.79 -11.18
N PHE A 97 -1.52 0.60 -10.74
CA PHE A 97 -1.79 -0.66 -11.43
C PHE A 97 -2.69 -1.60 -10.64
N ARG A 98 -2.68 -1.50 -9.33
CA ARG A 98 -3.54 -2.28 -8.43
C ARG A 98 -4.05 -1.36 -7.34
N HIS A 99 -5.31 -1.53 -6.98
CA HIS A 99 -5.98 -0.60 -6.12
C HIS A 99 -6.91 -1.34 -5.15
N GLU A 100 -6.72 -1.10 -3.87
CA GLU A 100 -7.58 -1.59 -2.82
C GLU A 100 -8.16 -0.39 -2.07
N ASP A 101 -9.49 -0.32 -2.00
CA ASP A 101 -10.20 0.75 -1.29
C ASP A 101 -10.86 0.22 -0.04
N GLN A 102 -10.81 1.02 1.01
CA GLN A 102 -11.54 0.76 2.24
C GLN A 102 -12.20 2.06 2.69
N PHE A 103 -13.46 1.97 3.08
CA PHE A 103 -14.21 3.07 3.65
C PHE A 103 -14.73 2.66 5.02
N GLY A 104 -14.84 3.59 5.93
CA GLY A 104 -15.40 3.27 7.22
C GLY A 104 -15.71 4.49 8.05
N ALA A 105 -16.41 4.25 9.16
CA ALA A 105 -16.69 5.24 10.18
C ALA A 105 -16.29 4.66 11.53
N PHE A 106 -15.81 5.52 12.41
CA PHE A 106 -15.39 5.09 13.74
C PHE A 106 -15.65 6.17 14.78
N GLY A 107 -15.81 5.72 16.03
CA GLY A 107 -15.87 6.60 17.19
C GLY A 107 -14.53 6.62 17.95
N LYS A 108 -14.61 6.70 19.26
CA LYS A 108 -13.42 6.60 20.14
C LYS A 108 -12.74 5.24 19.91
N GLY A 109 -11.41 5.25 19.87
CA GLY A 109 -10.65 4.02 19.63
C GLY A 109 -10.50 3.65 18.15
N GLY A 110 -10.89 4.55 17.25
CA GLY A 110 -10.80 4.33 15.81
C GLY A 110 -9.42 4.02 15.27
N ARG A 111 -8.38 4.33 16.04
CA ARG A 111 -7.01 3.99 15.65
C ARG A 111 -6.83 2.50 15.36
N GLU A 112 -7.37 1.62 16.22
CA GLU A 112 -7.30 0.18 16.00
C GLU A 112 -8.05 -0.24 14.75
N LEU A 113 -9.23 0.32 14.51
CA LEU A 113 -10.00 0.05 13.31
C LEU A 113 -9.25 0.45 12.04
N ILE A 114 -8.63 1.62 12.06
CA ILE A 114 -7.80 2.09 10.94
C ILE A 114 -6.64 1.12 10.72
N GLN A 115 -5.92 0.73 11.78
CA GLN A 115 -4.79 -0.20 11.66
C GLN A 115 -5.22 -1.54 11.07
N GLN A 116 -6.35 -2.10 11.51
CA GLN A 116 -6.89 -3.35 10.98
C GLN A 116 -7.21 -3.24 9.49
N ASN A 117 -7.83 -2.14 9.07
CA ASN A 117 -8.16 -1.91 7.67
C ASN A 117 -6.91 -1.70 6.81
N VAL A 118 -5.93 -0.96 7.31
CA VAL A 118 -4.65 -0.77 6.63
C VAL A 118 -3.94 -2.11 6.45
N ASP A 119 -3.82 -2.90 7.50
CA ASP A 119 -3.16 -4.21 7.44
C ASP A 119 -3.83 -5.11 6.40
N LYS A 120 -5.15 -5.17 6.40
CA LYS A 120 -5.91 -5.98 5.45
C LYS A 120 -5.69 -5.54 4.00
N ALA A 121 -5.76 -4.23 3.75
CA ALA A 121 -5.57 -3.68 2.41
C ALA A 121 -4.12 -3.84 1.93
N VAL A 122 -3.15 -3.63 2.81
CA VAL A 122 -1.74 -3.83 2.51
C VAL A 122 -1.44 -5.29 2.20
N GLU A 123 -1.98 -6.22 2.99
CA GLU A 123 -1.83 -7.66 2.72
C GLU A 123 -2.40 -8.04 1.36
N GLY A 124 -3.55 -7.49 0.99
CA GLY A 124 -4.15 -7.72 -0.32
C GLY A 124 -3.26 -7.23 -1.47
N ALA A 125 -2.72 -6.03 -1.36
CA ALA A 125 -1.80 -5.48 -2.36
C ALA A 125 -0.49 -6.26 -2.40
N PHE A 126 0.04 -6.65 -1.24
CA PHE A 126 1.24 -7.47 -1.16
C PHE A 126 1.07 -8.83 -1.81
N MET A 127 -0.08 -9.47 -1.63
CA MET A 127 -0.33 -10.76 -2.25
C MET A 127 -0.17 -10.66 -3.77
N LYS A 128 -0.71 -9.61 -4.38
CA LYS A 128 -0.57 -9.38 -5.82
C LYS A 128 0.88 -9.10 -6.23
N TYR A 129 1.58 -8.32 -5.44
CA TYR A 129 2.99 -8.03 -5.68
C TYR A 129 3.84 -9.30 -5.60
N LEU A 130 3.62 -10.12 -4.57
CA LEU A 130 4.37 -11.37 -4.38
C LEU A 130 4.08 -12.38 -5.49
N GLU A 131 2.82 -12.53 -5.90
CA GLU A 131 2.45 -13.40 -7.01
C GLU A 131 3.15 -12.99 -8.30
N ALA A 132 3.19 -11.69 -8.60
CA ALA A 132 3.79 -11.19 -9.83
C ALA A 132 5.31 -11.31 -9.85
N ASN A 133 5.98 -11.14 -8.70
CA ASN A 133 7.44 -11.06 -8.66
C ASN A 133 8.13 -12.38 -8.29
N PHE A 134 7.42 -13.32 -7.68
CA PHE A 134 8.00 -14.57 -7.19
C PHE A 134 7.30 -15.82 -7.75
N ASP A 135 6.50 -15.67 -8.80
CA ASP A 135 5.77 -16.77 -9.45
C ASP A 135 4.92 -17.59 -8.49
N LEU A 136 4.35 -16.93 -7.48
CA LEU A 136 3.48 -17.60 -6.53
C LEU A 136 2.07 -17.71 -7.10
N ALA A 137 1.62 -18.93 -7.35
CA ALA A 137 0.20 -19.15 -7.64
C ALA A 137 -0.56 -19.25 -6.31
N PRO A 138 -1.79 -18.73 -6.23
CA PRO A 138 -2.60 -18.86 -5.02
C PRO A 138 -2.74 -20.33 -4.62
N GLY A 139 -2.42 -20.63 -3.36
CA GLY A 139 -2.52 -21.97 -2.81
C GLY A 139 -1.37 -22.92 -3.15
N GLU A 140 -0.38 -22.50 -3.93
CA GLU A 140 0.80 -23.30 -4.21
C GLU A 140 1.95 -22.92 -3.28
N PRO A 141 2.64 -23.91 -2.71
CA PRO A 141 3.82 -23.61 -1.92
C PRO A 141 4.95 -23.16 -2.83
N LYS A 142 5.74 -22.21 -2.37
CA LYS A 142 6.92 -21.79 -3.09
C LYS A 142 7.99 -22.88 -3.00
N PRO A 143 8.60 -23.25 -4.13
CA PRO A 143 9.70 -24.22 -4.11
C PRO A 143 10.93 -23.68 -3.38
#